data_57a98c300be5eb5d20e2da4b1ba0fff9
#
_entry.id   57a98c300be5eb5d20e2da4b1ba0fff9
#
_cell.length_a   1.000
_cell.length_b   1.000
_cell.length_c   1.000
_cell.angle_alpha   90.00
_cell.angle_beta   90.00
_cell.angle_gamma   90.00
#
_symmetry.space_group_name_H-M   'P 1'
#
loop_
_entity.id
_entity.type
_entity.pdbx_description
1 polymer ?
#
loop_
_entity_poly.entity_id
_entity_poly.type
_entity_poly.pdbx_seq_one_letter_code
_entity_poly.pdbx_strand_id
1 'polypeptide(L)'
;MNLVAILAALALEQWRTFEWRASVEQAFVAYARGLERRLNGGTLGQGIVATILALLPPVVAAGLVWALLARVHPLLGLLFNVGVLYTLMGFRRFSHAISAIIAALRSGDIAGARRALAAWNGGPTVDLSSQEIARIAIERGLGDAYRQVFAVMFWFVVLPGPAGAVMYRAAALLAAEWKGALPGDDASAITRSLHVFGRPAQVLLWLLDWVPARLTALSFAIVGDFEDAAYCWRTQARIWPEAYGGEAMGAVLASGGGALGVLLGGPLPGYGGEPVARPEIGIGEAVEAEILPSAVGLVWRALVLWLLLVLLLSLANWAP
;
A
#
# COMPACT_ATOMS: atom_id res chain seq x y z
N MET A 1 -2.92 17.52 -17.25
CA MET A 1 -4.22 17.03 -16.73
C MET A 1 -4.06 16.08 -15.55
N ASN A 2 -3.00 15.28 -15.47
CA ASN A 2 -2.78 14.30 -14.38
C ASN A 2 -2.68 14.96 -13.00
N LEU A 3 -1.93 16.06 -12.86
CA LEU A 3 -1.80 16.79 -11.58
C LEU A 3 -3.17 17.28 -11.07
N VAL A 4 -3.99 17.87 -11.94
CA VAL A 4 -5.32 18.35 -11.55
C VAL A 4 -6.22 17.22 -11.06
N ALA A 5 -6.15 16.04 -11.72
CA ALA A 5 -6.89 14.85 -11.29
C ALA A 5 -6.44 14.36 -9.91
N ILE A 6 -5.13 14.31 -9.67
CA ILE A 6 -4.56 13.89 -8.37
C ILE A 6 -4.96 14.87 -7.27
N LEU A 7 -4.76 16.18 -7.47
CA LEU A 7 -5.13 17.20 -6.49
C LEU A 7 -6.63 17.20 -6.18
N ALA A 8 -7.48 17.08 -7.21
CA ALA A 8 -8.92 17.00 -7.02
C ALA A 8 -9.34 15.73 -6.25
N ALA A 9 -8.73 14.58 -6.56
CA ALA A 9 -9.00 13.33 -5.85
C ALA A 9 -8.58 13.41 -4.39
N LEU A 10 -7.38 13.94 -4.09
CA LEU A 10 -6.90 14.16 -2.72
C LEU A 10 -7.79 15.14 -1.94
N ALA A 11 -8.22 16.24 -2.58
CA ALA A 11 -9.12 17.22 -1.95
C ALA A 11 -10.50 16.61 -1.65
N LEU A 12 -11.06 15.84 -2.59
CA LEU A 12 -12.32 15.14 -2.37
C LEU A 12 -12.23 14.12 -1.25
N GLU A 13 -11.11 13.39 -1.17
CA GLU A 13 -10.86 12.40 -0.12
C GLU A 13 -10.79 13.05 1.27
N GLN A 14 -10.28 14.28 1.38
CA GLN A 14 -10.29 15.03 2.64
C GLN A 14 -11.72 15.44 3.06
N TRP A 15 -12.59 15.74 2.11
CA TRP A 15 -13.93 16.27 2.41
C TRP A 15 -14.95 15.17 2.74
N ARG A 16 -14.99 14.05 1.98
CA ARG A 16 -15.90 12.92 2.21
C ARG A 16 -15.17 11.59 2.08
N THR A 17 -15.47 10.63 2.95
CA THR A 17 -15.09 9.23 2.76
C THR A 17 -16.00 8.60 1.71
N PHE A 18 -15.39 7.89 0.75
CA PHE A 18 -16.15 7.13 -0.23
C PHE A 18 -16.58 5.79 0.40
N GLU A 19 -17.83 5.74 0.85
CA GLU A 19 -18.40 4.57 1.56
C GLU A 19 -18.41 3.30 0.69
N TRP A 20 -18.59 3.46 -0.62
CA TRP A 20 -18.68 2.35 -1.58
C TRP A 20 -17.31 1.76 -1.97
N ARG A 21 -16.23 2.34 -1.51
CA ARG A 21 -14.88 1.82 -1.78
C ARG A 21 -14.72 0.37 -1.33
N ALA A 22 -15.15 0.07 -0.11
CA ALA A 22 -15.14 -1.29 0.43
C ALA A 22 -15.94 -2.25 -0.46
N SER A 23 -17.08 -1.79 -0.98
CA SER A 23 -17.93 -2.58 -1.88
C SER A 23 -17.25 -2.85 -3.22
N VAL A 24 -16.53 -1.88 -3.79
CA VAL A 24 -15.77 -2.05 -5.04
C VAL A 24 -14.63 -3.04 -4.84
N GLU A 25 -13.85 -2.90 -3.74
CA GLU A 25 -12.78 -3.83 -3.40
C GLU A 25 -13.33 -5.24 -3.16
N GLN A 26 -14.43 -5.37 -2.41
CA GLN A 26 -15.10 -6.67 -2.17
C GLN A 26 -15.64 -7.30 -3.45
N ALA A 27 -16.21 -6.51 -4.38
CA ALA A 27 -16.67 -7.01 -5.67
C ALA A 27 -15.51 -7.58 -6.50
N PHE A 28 -14.37 -6.88 -6.53
CA PHE A 28 -13.17 -7.37 -7.20
C PHE A 28 -12.64 -8.66 -6.53
N VAL A 29 -12.57 -8.69 -5.20
CA VAL A 29 -12.15 -9.87 -4.44
C VAL A 29 -13.10 -11.06 -4.68
N ALA A 30 -14.41 -10.83 -4.72
CA ALA A 30 -15.39 -11.87 -5.04
C ALA A 30 -15.20 -12.41 -6.47
N TYR A 31 -14.90 -11.54 -7.43
CA TYR A 31 -14.56 -11.92 -8.80
C TYR A 31 -13.26 -12.78 -8.83
N ALA A 32 -12.20 -12.33 -8.12
CA ALA A 32 -10.94 -13.06 -8.02
C ALA A 32 -11.12 -14.46 -7.40
N ARG A 33 -11.91 -14.58 -6.33
CA ARG A 33 -12.30 -15.88 -5.73
C ARG A 33 -13.08 -16.74 -6.70
N GLY A 34 -13.96 -16.15 -7.50
CA GLY A 34 -14.70 -16.86 -8.53
C GLY A 34 -13.80 -17.48 -9.60
N LEU A 35 -12.75 -16.76 -10.02
CA LEU A 35 -11.73 -17.25 -10.94
C LEU A 35 -10.89 -18.37 -10.29
N GLU A 36 -10.45 -18.17 -9.06
CA GLU A 36 -9.71 -19.17 -8.31
C GLU A 36 -10.48 -20.49 -8.23
N ARG A 37 -11.73 -20.47 -7.79
CA ARG A 37 -12.57 -21.68 -7.68
C ARG A 37 -12.74 -22.43 -9.00
N ARG A 38 -12.70 -21.73 -10.14
CA ARG A 38 -12.90 -22.34 -11.47
C ARG A 38 -11.61 -22.78 -12.12
N LEU A 39 -10.49 -22.12 -11.84
CA LEU A 39 -9.24 -22.29 -12.57
C LEU A 39 -8.11 -22.88 -11.72
N ASN A 40 -8.25 -22.94 -10.38
CA ASN A 40 -7.21 -23.47 -9.52
C ASN A 40 -7.13 -25.01 -9.57
N GLY A 41 -6.33 -25.52 -10.50
CA GLY A 41 -5.92 -26.94 -10.54
C GLY A 41 -4.51 -27.18 -10.00
N GLY A 42 -3.93 -26.19 -9.25
CA GLY A 42 -2.62 -26.34 -8.63
C GLY A 42 -1.42 -26.15 -9.55
N THR A 43 -1.63 -25.61 -10.75
CA THR A 43 -0.55 -25.40 -11.73
C THR A 43 -0.23 -23.93 -11.97
N LEU A 44 1.04 -23.64 -12.25
CA LEU A 44 1.50 -22.29 -12.55
C LEU A 44 0.81 -21.68 -13.79
N GLY A 45 0.60 -22.50 -14.83
CA GLY A 45 -0.04 -22.05 -16.07
C GLY A 45 -1.47 -21.57 -15.85
N GLN A 46 -2.24 -22.27 -15.03
CA GLN A 46 -3.59 -21.84 -14.64
C GLN A 46 -3.56 -20.55 -13.84
N GLY A 47 -2.57 -20.39 -12.94
CA GLY A 47 -2.36 -19.14 -12.22
C GLY A 47 -2.05 -17.96 -13.14
N ILE A 48 -1.25 -18.14 -14.20
CA ILE A 48 -0.96 -17.10 -15.20
C ILE A 48 -2.24 -16.69 -15.93
N VAL A 49 -3.00 -17.67 -16.46
CA VAL A 49 -4.27 -17.40 -17.16
C VAL A 49 -5.24 -16.68 -16.23
N ALA A 50 -5.39 -17.15 -15.00
CA ALA A 50 -6.28 -16.53 -14.02
C ALA A 50 -5.85 -15.10 -13.69
N THR A 51 -4.55 -14.83 -13.54
CA THR A 51 -4.02 -13.48 -13.29
C THR A 51 -4.33 -12.54 -14.44
N ILE A 52 -4.15 -12.98 -15.69
CA ILE A 52 -4.49 -12.18 -16.88
C ILE A 52 -6.00 -11.91 -16.92
N LEU A 53 -6.83 -12.94 -16.72
CA LEU A 53 -8.29 -12.79 -16.71
C LEU A 53 -8.79 -11.91 -15.58
N ALA A 54 -8.12 -11.91 -14.42
CA ALA A 54 -8.49 -11.04 -13.31
C ALA A 54 -8.16 -9.57 -13.57
N LEU A 55 -7.03 -9.28 -14.21
CA LEU A 55 -6.51 -7.92 -14.36
C LEU A 55 -6.91 -7.24 -15.67
N LEU A 56 -6.87 -7.99 -16.78
CA LEU A 56 -7.08 -7.40 -18.10
C LEU A 56 -8.46 -6.74 -18.26
N PRO A 57 -9.59 -7.36 -17.87
CA PRO A 57 -10.91 -6.78 -18.07
C PRO A 57 -11.08 -5.42 -17.34
N PRO A 58 -10.81 -5.27 -16.03
CA PRO A 58 -10.98 -4.00 -15.36
C PRO A 58 -10.01 -2.91 -15.86
N VAL A 59 -8.79 -3.26 -16.24
CA VAL A 59 -7.80 -2.32 -16.78
C VAL A 59 -8.23 -1.80 -18.16
N VAL A 60 -8.61 -2.72 -19.05
CA VAL A 60 -9.09 -2.38 -20.39
C VAL A 60 -10.39 -1.58 -20.31
N ALA A 61 -11.33 -1.99 -19.48
CA ALA A 61 -12.59 -1.25 -19.29
C ALA A 61 -12.34 0.17 -18.80
N ALA A 62 -11.48 0.37 -17.79
CA ALA A 62 -11.14 1.70 -17.29
C ALA A 62 -10.46 2.57 -18.38
N GLY A 63 -9.52 2.00 -19.14
CA GLY A 63 -8.85 2.69 -20.23
C GLY A 63 -9.80 3.07 -21.38
N LEU A 64 -10.69 2.14 -21.79
CA LEU A 64 -11.66 2.39 -22.85
C LEU A 64 -12.71 3.43 -22.45
N VAL A 65 -13.28 3.31 -21.25
CA VAL A 65 -14.25 4.30 -20.75
C VAL A 65 -13.61 5.69 -20.70
N TRP A 66 -12.39 5.79 -20.16
CA TRP A 66 -11.65 7.04 -20.14
C TRP A 66 -11.42 7.59 -21.56
N ALA A 67 -10.96 6.76 -22.50
CA ALA A 67 -10.68 7.19 -23.86
C ALA A 67 -11.95 7.67 -24.59
N LEU A 68 -13.07 6.99 -24.40
CA LEU A 68 -14.36 7.39 -24.95
C LEU A 68 -14.82 8.72 -24.35
N LEU A 69 -14.78 8.87 -23.04
CA LEU A 69 -15.19 10.12 -22.36
C LEU A 69 -14.28 11.29 -22.75
N ALA A 70 -12.97 11.07 -22.83
CA ALA A 70 -12.00 12.08 -23.22
C ALA A 70 -12.16 12.53 -24.70
N ARG A 71 -12.61 11.63 -25.59
CA ARG A 71 -12.96 11.98 -26.98
C ARG A 71 -14.22 12.82 -27.09
N VAL A 72 -15.21 12.58 -26.23
CA VAL A 72 -16.43 13.40 -26.20
C VAL A 72 -16.12 14.79 -25.64
N HIS A 73 -15.47 14.86 -24.50
CA HIS A 73 -15.03 16.12 -23.92
C HIS A 73 -13.89 15.90 -22.91
N PRO A 74 -12.79 16.69 -22.96
CA PRO A 74 -11.65 16.52 -22.04
C PRO A 74 -12.00 16.57 -20.54
N LEU A 75 -13.00 17.37 -20.16
CA LEU A 75 -13.48 17.45 -18.77
C LEU A 75 -14.13 16.14 -18.30
N LEU A 76 -14.81 15.40 -19.18
CA LEU A 76 -15.39 14.10 -18.82
C LEU A 76 -14.30 13.07 -18.52
N GLY A 77 -13.24 13.07 -19.34
CA GLY A 77 -12.05 12.25 -19.08
C GLY A 77 -11.37 12.61 -17.76
N LEU A 78 -11.26 13.91 -17.46
CA LEU A 78 -10.74 14.41 -16.19
C LEU A 78 -11.60 13.97 -15.00
N LEU A 79 -12.91 14.16 -15.07
CA LEU A 79 -13.85 13.77 -14.01
C LEU A 79 -13.81 12.26 -13.75
N PHE A 80 -13.69 11.46 -14.80
CA PHE A 80 -13.53 10.01 -14.66
C PHE A 80 -12.21 9.65 -13.97
N ASN A 81 -11.09 10.29 -14.35
CA ASN A 81 -9.80 10.12 -13.67
C ASN A 81 -9.90 10.45 -12.17
N VAL A 82 -10.53 11.58 -11.84
CA VAL A 82 -10.76 11.98 -10.45
C VAL A 82 -11.58 10.94 -9.70
N GLY A 83 -12.68 10.46 -10.28
CA GLY A 83 -13.54 9.44 -9.69
C GLY A 83 -12.83 8.11 -9.43
N VAL A 84 -12.03 7.65 -10.40
CA VAL A 84 -11.23 6.43 -10.25
C VAL A 84 -10.15 6.60 -9.19
N LEU A 85 -9.38 7.68 -9.22
CA LEU A 85 -8.36 7.95 -8.20
C LEU A 85 -8.99 8.07 -6.80
N TYR A 86 -10.08 8.80 -6.66
CA TYR A 86 -10.82 8.92 -5.40
C TYR A 86 -11.29 7.57 -4.84
N THR A 87 -11.64 6.63 -5.73
CA THR A 87 -12.02 5.27 -5.35
C THR A 87 -10.81 4.42 -4.94
N LEU A 88 -9.66 4.59 -5.60
CA LEU A 88 -8.50 3.72 -5.42
C LEU A 88 -7.51 4.21 -4.36
N MET A 89 -7.39 5.54 -4.16
CA MET A 89 -6.51 6.13 -3.15
C MET A 89 -7.14 6.03 -1.75
N GLY A 90 -6.34 5.88 -0.69
CA GLY A 90 -6.78 5.64 0.68
C GLY A 90 -6.11 6.52 1.73
N PHE A 91 -5.74 7.74 1.37
CA PHE A 91 -4.99 8.63 2.25
C PHE A 91 -5.73 8.98 3.54
N ARG A 92 -7.05 9.26 3.45
CA ARG A 92 -7.86 9.63 4.61
C ARG A 92 -7.98 8.50 5.64
N ARG A 93 -8.10 7.24 5.17
CA ARG A 93 -8.21 6.08 6.08
C ARG A 93 -6.97 5.95 6.98
N PHE A 94 -5.79 6.14 6.40
CA PHE A 94 -4.54 6.23 7.12
C PHE A 94 -4.54 7.40 8.13
N SER A 95 -4.84 8.62 7.67
CA SER A 95 -4.79 9.83 8.50
C SER A 95 -5.75 9.77 9.69
N HIS A 96 -6.98 9.27 9.49
CA HIS A 96 -7.95 9.14 10.58
C HIS A 96 -7.56 8.05 11.59
N ALA A 97 -7.11 6.89 11.12
CA ALA A 97 -6.72 5.78 12.00
C ALA A 97 -5.54 6.20 12.90
N ILE A 98 -4.51 6.80 12.32
CA ILE A 98 -3.35 7.24 13.10
C ILE A 98 -3.68 8.39 14.06
N SER A 99 -4.56 9.32 13.65
CA SER A 99 -5.02 10.41 14.53
C SER A 99 -5.82 9.89 15.73
N ALA A 100 -6.66 8.87 15.53
CA ALA A 100 -7.39 8.24 16.63
C ALA A 100 -6.44 7.54 17.61
N ILE A 101 -5.40 6.86 17.12
CA ILE A 101 -4.37 6.22 17.94
C ILE A 101 -3.59 7.29 18.72
N ILE A 102 -3.16 8.37 18.06
CA ILE A 102 -2.44 9.47 18.72
C ILE A 102 -3.29 10.08 19.85
N ALA A 103 -4.58 10.34 19.60
CA ALA A 103 -5.48 10.92 20.60
C ALA A 103 -5.64 9.99 21.81
N ALA A 104 -5.83 8.67 21.57
CA ALA A 104 -5.98 7.69 22.63
C ALA A 104 -4.69 7.53 23.47
N LEU A 105 -3.51 7.47 22.83
CA LEU A 105 -2.22 7.36 23.54
C LEU A 105 -1.91 8.60 24.36
N ARG A 106 -2.20 9.82 23.84
CA ARG A 106 -2.03 11.08 24.56
C ARG A 106 -2.94 11.20 25.78
N SER A 107 -4.13 10.62 25.76
CA SER A 107 -5.04 10.60 26.90
C SER A 107 -4.77 9.44 27.88
N GLY A 108 -3.78 8.60 27.62
CA GLY A 108 -3.49 7.40 28.43
C GLY A 108 -4.50 6.24 28.22
N ASP A 109 -5.42 6.36 27.28
CA ASP A 109 -6.38 5.29 26.93
C ASP A 109 -5.73 4.21 26.03
N ILE A 110 -4.90 3.35 26.64
CA ILE A 110 -4.25 2.23 25.94
C ILE A 110 -5.29 1.28 25.34
N ALA A 111 -6.42 1.05 26.03
CA ALA A 111 -7.48 0.19 25.54
C ALA A 111 -8.15 0.77 24.28
N GLY A 112 -8.38 2.09 24.24
CA GLY A 112 -8.85 2.82 23.06
C GLY A 112 -7.88 2.75 21.91
N ALA A 113 -6.58 2.93 22.17
CA ALA A 113 -5.53 2.81 21.16
C ALA A 113 -5.46 1.40 20.54
N ARG A 114 -5.57 0.34 21.38
CA ARG A 114 -5.65 -1.05 20.92
C ARG A 114 -6.86 -1.27 20.01
N ARG A 115 -8.05 -0.78 20.40
CA ARG A 115 -9.27 -0.88 19.57
C ARG A 115 -9.10 -0.16 18.24
N ALA A 116 -8.55 1.05 18.23
CA ALA A 116 -8.30 1.81 17.02
C ALA A 116 -7.31 1.09 16.09
N LEU A 117 -6.24 0.53 16.63
CA LEU A 117 -5.27 -0.26 15.86
C LEU A 117 -5.90 -1.55 15.32
N ALA A 118 -6.69 -2.28 16.14
CA ALA A 118 -7.38 -3.50 15.72
C ALA A 118 -8.33 -3.24 14.55
N ALA A 119 -9.11 -2.17 14.62
CA ALA A 119 -10.02 -1.76 13.56
C ALA A 119 -9.29 -1.43 12.24
N TRP A 120 -8.06 -0.92 12.33
CA TRP A 120 -7.26 -0.59 11.15
C TRP A 120 -6.44 -1.77 10.62
N ASN A 121 -5.77 -2.52 11.50
CA ASN A 121 -4.82 -3.58 11.13
C ASN A 121 -5.47 -4.97 10.98
N GLY A 122 -6.61 -5.21 11.66
CA GLY A 122 -7.31 -6.49 11.64
C GLY A 122 -6.61 -7.63 12.38
N GLY A 123 -5.52 -7.34 13.11
CA GLY A 123 -4.74 -8.31 13.88
C GLY A 123 -5.02 -8.30 15.39
N PRO A 124 -4.49 -9.26 16.14
CA PRO A 124 -4.60 -9.27 17.60
C PRO A 124 -3.84 -8.09 18.22
N THR A 125 -4.48 -7.39 19.15
CA THR A 125 -3.94 -6.18 19.78
C THR A 125 -4.07 -6.18 21.30
N VAL A 126 -4.53 -7.30 21.89
CA VAL A 126 -4.98 -7.34 23.29
C VAL A 126 -3.86 -7.01 24.29
N ASP A 127 -2.64 -7.49 24.06
CA ASP A 127 -1.52 -7.36 25.01
C ASP A 127 -0.45 -6.34 24.58
N LEU A 128 -0.73 -5.53 23.52
CA LEU A 128 0.24 -4.56 23.02
C LEU A 128 0.49 -3.43 24.01
N SER A 129 1.75 -3.12 24.27
CA SER A 129 2.18 -1.90 24.95
C SER A 129 1.96 -0.65 24.09
N SER A 130 2.07 0.53 24.70
CA SER A 130 1.97 1.81 23.98
C SER A 130 3.05 1.94 22.87
N GLN A 131 4.26 1.44 23.14
CA GLN A 131 5.37 1.45 22.18
C GLN A 131 5.10 0.51 20.99
N GLU A 132 4.60 -0.70 21.24
CA GLU A 132 4.25 -1.65 20.19
C GLU A 132 3.08 -1.13 19.33
N ILE A 133 2.07 -0.51 19.95
CA ILE A 133 0.97 0.14 19.25
C ILE A 133 1.52 1.24 18.32
N ALA A 134 2.40 2.11 18.82
CA ALA A 134 2.99 3.18 18.04
C ALA A 134 3.85 2.63 16.90
N ARG A 135 4.69 1.63 17.16
CA ARG A 135 5.52 0.95 16.16
C ARG A 135 4.68 0.36 15.02
N ILE A 136 3.68 -0.45 15.36
CA ILE A 136 2.80 -1.08 14.37
C ILE A 136 2.00 -0.04 13.58
N ALA A 137 1.57 1.04 14.26
CA ALA A 137 0.86 2.14 13.60
C ALA A 137 1.75 2.87 12.58
N ILE A 138 3.04 3.10 12.87
CA ILE A 138 3.99 3.69 11.92
C ILE A 138 4.23 2.73 10.74
N GLU A 139 4.53 1.46 11.01
CA GLU A 139 4.74 0.45 9.97
C GLU A 139 3.54 0.38 9.01
N ARG A 140 2.33 0.29 9.59
CA ARG A 140 1.09 0.26 8.81
C ARG A 140 0.89 1.54 8.03
N GLY A 141 1.15 2.68 8.66
CA GLY A 141 1.00 4.00 8.06
C GLY A 141 1.91 4.21 6.85
N LEU A 142 3.19 3.90 6.98
CA LEU A 142 4.16 4.00 5.89
C LEU A 142 3.81 3.02 4.75
N GLY A 143 3.42 1.78 5.09
CA GLY A 143 3.02 0.77 4.13
C GLY A 143 1.74 1.13 3.38
N ASP A 144 0.73 1.65 4.07
CA ASP A 144 -0.53 2.10 3.45
C ASP A 144 -0.30 3.35 2.59
N ALA A 145 0.49 4.33 3.04
CA ALA A 145 0.87 5.49 2.24
C ALA A 145 1.58 5.07 0.95
N TYR A 146 2.51 4.12 1.03
CA TYR A 146 3.18 3.55 -0.14
C TYR A 146 2.17 2.91 -1.10
N ARG A 147 1.41 1.90 -0.64
CA ARG A 147 0.55 1.08 -1.51
C ARG A 147 -0.72 1.77 -1.98
N GLN A 148 -1.27 2.69 -1.20
CA GLN A 148 -2.55 3.33 -1.50
C GLN A 148 -2.40 4.73 -2.07
N VAL A 149 -1.22 5.36 -1.98
CA VAL A 149 -0.98 6.70 -2.51
C VAL A 149 0.16 6.71 -3.51
N PHE A 150 1.39 6.49 -3.08
CA PHE A 150 2.57 6.69 -3.94
C PHE A 150 2.62 5.74 -5.13
N ALA A 151 2.39 4.44 -4.93
CA ALA A 151 2.41 3.48 -6.02
C ALA A 151 1.21 3.66 -6.97
N VAL A 152 0.03 4.02 -6.45
CA VAL A 152 -1.14 4.36 -7.28
C VAL A 152 -0.87 5.61 -8.11
N MET A 153 -0.31 6.67 -7.52
CA MET A 153 0.08 7.89 -8.22
C MET A 153 1.12 7.62 -9.31
N PHE A 154 2.15 6.81 -8.99
CA PHE A 154 3.18 6.44 -9.94
C PHE A 154 2.59 5.82 -11.21
N TRP A 155 1.80 4.77 -11.05
CA TRP A 155 1.21 4.06 -12.18
C TRP A 155 0.15 4.87 -12.92
N PHE A 156 -0.56 5.77 -12.24
CA PHE A 156 -1.45 6.73 -12.87
C PHE A 156 -0.73 7.74 -13.78
N VAL A 157 0.48 8.15 -13.40
CA VAL A 157 1.29 9.09 -14.20
C VAL A 157 1.97 8.38 -15.37
N VAL A 158 2.43 7.14 -15.16
CA VAL A 158 3.19 6.37 -16.17
C VAL A 158 2.30 5.85 -17.29
N LEU A 159 1.09 5.39 -16.98
CA LEU A 159 0.17 4.87 -17.99
C LEU A 159 -0.94 5.89 -18.32
N PRO A 160 -1.46 5.86 -19.56
CA PRO A 160 -2.48 6.82 -19.98
C PRO A 160 -3.81 6.60 -19.25
N GLY A 161 -4.39 7.70 -18.77
CA GLY A 161 -5.65 7.67 -18.04
C GLY A 161 -5.56 6.91 -16.72
N PRO A 162 -6.66 6.32 -16.23
CA PRO A 162 -6.70 5.66 -14.93
C PRO A 162 -6.25 4.19 -14.99
N ALA A 163 -5.92 3.66 -16.18
CA ALA A 163 -5.60 2.24 -16.38
C ALA A 163 -4.46 1.76 -15.48
N GLY A 164 -3.40 2.58 -15.32
CA GLY A 164 -2.26 2.24 -14.46
C GLY A 164 -2.62 2.13 -12.98
N ALA A 165 -3.40 3.07 -12.48
CA ALA A 165 -3.89 3.04 -11.10
C ALA A 165 -4.77 1.81 -10.83
N VAL A 166 -5.68 1.50 -11.77
CA VAL A 166 -6.53 0.29 -11.69
C VAL A 166 -5.69 -0.98 -11.73
N MET A 167 -4.72 -1.06 -12.67
CA MET A 167 -3.82 -2.21 -12.79
C MET A 167 -3.07 -2.47 -11.48
N TYR A 168 -2.42 -1.46 -10.93
CA TYR A 168 -1.65 -1.60 -9.70
C TYR A 168 -2.54 -2.02 -8.52
N ARG A 169 -3.67 -1.34 -8.32
CA ARG A 169 -4.55 -1.66 -7.20
C ARG A 169 -5.18 -3.04 -7.31
N ALA A 170 -5.61 -3.43 -8.51
CA ALA A 170 -6.14 -4.77 -8.77
C ALA A 170 -5.05 -5.85 -8.56
N ALA A 171 -3.82 -5.63 -9.04
CA ALA A 171 -2.70 -6.56 -8.80
C ALA A 171 -2.39 -6.70 -7.30
N ALA A 172 -2.40 -5.60 -6.53
CA ALA A 172 -2.17 -5.64 -5.10
C ALA A 172 -3.26 -6.41 -4.34
N LEU A 173 -4.54 -6.21 -4.70
CA LEU A 173 -5.68 -6.96 -4.13
C LEU A 173 -5.61 -8.44 -4.50
N LEU A 174 -5.29 -8.74 -5.76
CA LEU A 174 -5.18 -10.10 -6.25
C LEU A 174 -4.06 -10.88 -5.56
N ALA A 175 -2.88 -10.28 -5.45
CA ALA A 175 -1.75 -10.89 -4.76
C ALA A 175 -2.03 -11.11 -3.27
N ALA A 176 -2.77 -10.21 -2.62
CA ALA A 176 -3.18 -10.38 -1.23
C ALA A 176 -4.19 -11.54 -1.07
N GLU A 177 -5.16 -11.64 -1.98
CA GLU A 177 -6.20 -12.68 -1.93
C GLU A 177 -5.64 -14.08 -2.24
N TRP A 178 -4.77 -14.18 -3.24
CA TRP A 178 -4.17 -15.45 -3.66
C TRP A 178 -2.84 -15.76 -2.97
N LYS A 179 -2.55 -15.06 -1.88
CA LYS A 179 -1.39 -15.34 -1.04
C LYS A 179 -1.67 -16.60 -0.21
N GLY A 180 -1.41 -17.77 -0.76
CA GLY A 180 -1.41 -19.00 0.03
C GLY A 180 -0.43 -18.88 1.20
N ALA A 181 -0.73 -19.54 2.33
CA ALA A 181 0.26 -19.67 3.39
C ALA A 181 1.50 -20.37 2.82
N LEU A 182 2.70 -19.99 3.31
CA LEU A 182 3.92 -20.72 2.96
C LEU A 182 3.72 -22.20 3.37
N PRO A 183 3.99 -23.17 2.47
CA PRO A 183 3.84 -24.56 2.81
C PRO A 183 4.82 -24.91 3.95
N GLY A 184 4.30 -25.22 5.14
CA GLY A 184 5.03 -25.95 6.16
C GLY A 184 4.99 -27.45 5.83
N ASP A 185 5.74 -28.25 6.58
CA ASP A 185 5.79 -29.71 6.37
C ASP A 185 4.39 -30.36 6.42
N ASP A 186 3.48 -29.79 7.21
CA ASP A 186 2.08 -30.25 7.39
C ASP A 186 1.06 -29.48 6.53
N ALA A 187 1.50 -28.71 5.52
CA ALA A 187 0.59 -27.92 4.70
C ALA A 187 -0.41 -28.80 3.93
N SER A 188 -1.70 -28.47 4.01
CA SER A 188 -2.73 -29.17 3.25
C SER A 188 -2.50 -29.07 1.75
N ALA A 189 -3.04 -30.03 0.97
CA ALA A 189 -2.97 -29.99 -0.50
C ALA A 189 -3.57 -28.70 -1.07
N ILE A 190 -4.62 -28.16 -0.42
CA ILE A 190 -5.27 -26.90 -0.78
C ILE A 190 -4.31 -25.73 -0.60
N THR A 191 -3.60 -25.63 0.53
CA THR A 191 -2.62 -24.56 0.81
C THR A 191 -1.49 -24.56 -0.21
N ARG A 192 -0.95 -25.75 -0.56
CA ARG A 192 0.08 -25.91 -1.59
C ARG A 192 -0.41 -25.52 -2.98
N SER A 193 -1.62 -25.93 -3.34
CA SER A 193 -2.27 -25.59 -4.61
C SER A 193 -2.44 -24.07 -4.75
N LEU A 194 -2.95 -23.40 -3.72
CA LEU A 194 -3.14 -21.96 -3.72
C LEU A 194 -1.82 -21.21 -3.79
N HIS A 195 -0.77 -21.69 -3.11
CA HIS A 195 0.56 -21.09 -3.18
C HIS A 195 1.14 -21.09 -4.59
N VAL A 196 1.03 -22.22 -5.33
CA VAL A 196 1.50 -22.34 -6.71
C VAL A 196 0.65 -21.49 -7.65
N PHE A 197 -0.67 -21.54 -7.49
CA PHE A 197 -1.63 -20.80 -8.31
C PHE A 197 -1.49 -19.28 -8.14
N GLY A 198 -1.27 -18.77 -6.93
CA GLY A 198 -1.14 -17.35 -6.63
C GLY A 198 0.21 -16.74 -6.99
N ARG A 199 1.24 -17.56 -7.24
CA ARG A 199 2.61 -17.10 -7.50
C ARG A 199 2.73 -16.10 -8.66
N PRO A 200 2.04 -16.26 -9.82
CA PRO A 200 2.08 -15.26 -10.89
C PRO A 200 1.59 -13.88 -10.49
N ALA A 201 0.52 -13.80 -9.68
CA ALA A 201 0.01 -12.53 -9.16
C ALA A 201 1.01 -11.85 -8.21
N GLN A 202 1.71 -12.64 -7.40
CA GLN A 202 2.76 -12.13 -6.49
C GLN A 202 3.99 -11.64 -7.26
N VAL A 203 4.45 -12.39 -8.28
CA VAL A 203 5.55 -11.97 -9.16
C VAL A 203 5.20 -10.70 -9.92
N LEU A 204 3.97 -10.59 -10.43
CA LEU A 204 3.51 -9.37 -11.09
C LEU A 204 3.51 -8.18 -10.13
N LEU A 205 2.98 -8.34 -8.91
CA LEU A 205 3.01 -7.28 -7.91
C LEU A 205 4.45 -6.90 -7.56
N TRP A 206 5.35 -7.86 -7.39
CA TRP A 206 6.77 -7.59 -7.15
C TRP A 206 7.40 -6.73 -8.26
N LEU A 207 7.09 -7.03 -9.54
CA LEU A 207 7.53 -6.21 -10.68
C LEU A 207 6.93 -4.79 -10.64
N LEU A 208 5.64 -4.68 -10.35
CA LEU A 208 4.95 -3.40 -10.26
C LEU A 208 5.42 -2.58 -9.05
N ASP A 209 5.81 -3.21 -7.97
CA ASP A 209 6.34 -2.56 -6.75
C ASP A 209 7.79 -2.09 -6.92
N TRP A 210 8.55 -2.65 -7.86
CA TRP A 210 10.01 -2.46 -7.93
C TRP A 210 10.42 -0.98 -8.04
N VAL A 211 9.81 -0.22 -8.93
CA VAL A 211 10.12 1.21 -9.11
C VAL A 211 9.48 2.08 -8.03
N PRO A 212 8.15 2.02 -7.79
CA PRO A 212 7.52 2.94 -6.85
C PRO A 212 7.99 2.75 -5.40
N ALA A 213 8.38 1.54 -4.98
CA ALA A 213 8.95 1.33 -3.65
C ALA A 213 10.28 2.09 -3.47
N ARG A 214 11.15 2.02 -4.45
CA ARG A 214 12.45 2.73 -4.45
C ARG A 214 12.29 4.24 -4.49
N LEU A 215 11.35 4.74 -5.30
CA LEU A 215 11.03 6.17 -5.33
C LEU A 215 10.43 6.65 -4.02
N THR A 216 9.58 5.84 -3.38
CA THR A 216 9.02 6.17 -2.06
C THR A 216 10.11 6.18 -0.99
N ALA A 217 10.98 5.17 -0.95
CA ALA A 217 12.12 5.12 -0.05
C ALA A 217 13.06 6.32 -0.24
N LEU A 218 13.38 6.67 -1.49
CA LEU A 218 14.15 7.87 -1.81
C LEU A 218 13.46 9.15 -1.35
N SER A 219 12.14 9.23 -1.51
CA SER A 219 11.36 10.39 -1.07
C SER A 219 11.42 10.56 0.45
N PHE A 220 11.33 9.47 1.21
CA PHE A 220 11.48 9.52 2.67
C PHE A 220 12.88 9.95 3.07
N ALA A 221 13.93 9.46 2.38
CA ALA A 221 15.28 9.92 2.62
C ALA A 221 15.44 11.43 2.35
N ILE A 222 14.92 11.95 1.25
CA ILE A 222 15.02 13.38 0.89
C ILE A 222 14.32 14.28 1.91
N VAL A 223 13.18 13.86 2.45
CA VAL A 223 12.37 14.71 3.33
C VAL A 223 12.58 14.42 4.83
N GLY A 224 13.38 13.41 5.19
CA GLY A 224 13.77 13.03 6.55
C GLY A 224 15.29 13.11 6.76
N ASP A 225 15.84 12.23 7.59
CA ASP A 225 17.28 12.05 7.68
C ASP A 225 17.78 11.23 6.49
N PHE A 226 18.58 11.86 5.63
CA PHE A 226 19.03 11.24 4.39
C PHE A 226 20.05 10.13 4.62
N GLU A 227 20.99 10.33 5.55
CA GLU A 227 22.10 9.40 5.77
C GLU A 227 21.56 8.10 6.36
N ASP A 228 20.79 8.19 7.43
CA ASP A 228 20.21 7.05 8.12
C ASP A 228 19.18 6.32 7.24
N ALA A 229 18.33 7.06 6.54
CA ALA A 229 17.36 6.46 5.63
C ALA A 229 18.02 5.68 4.49
N ALA A 230 19.05 6.27 3.86
CA ALA A 230 19.78 5.63 2.77
C ALA A 230 20.58 4.42 3.27
N TYR A 231 21.20 4.52 4.44
CA TYR A 231 21.91 3.41 5.07
C TYR A 231 20.98 2.23 5.37
N CYS A 232 19.85 2.49 6.07
CA CYS A 232 18.88 1.46 6.42
C CYS A 232 18.29 0.81 5.17
N TRP A 233 17.88 1.61 4.17
CA TRP A 233 17.36 1.07 2.92
C TRP A 233 18.36 0.13 2.23
N ARG A 234 19.62 0.54 2.09
CA ARG A 234 20.65 -0.26 1.37
C ARG A 234 21.03 -1.55 2.09
N THR A 235 21.01 -1.55 3.41
CA THR A 235 21.49 -2.67 4.23
C THR A 235 20.37 -3.59 4.71
N GLN A 236 19.14 -3.08 4.90
CA GLN A 236 18.10 -3.79 5.62
C GLN A 236 16.87 -4.14 4.75
N ALA A 237 16.69 -3.52 3.57
CA ALA A 237 15.49 -3.77 2.76
C ALA A 237 15.30 -5.25 2.41
N ARG A 238 16.37 -5.97 2.12
CA ARG A 238 16.34 -7.37 1.66
C ARG A 238 16.10 -8.39 2.76
N ILE A 239 16.31 -8.03 4.03
CA ILE A 239 16.04 -8.94 5.14
C ILE A 239 14.56 -9.00 5.51
N TRP A 240 13.72 -8.09 4.94
CA TRP A 240 12.30 -8.06 5.22
C TRP A 240 11.57 -9.24 4.58
N PRO A 241 10.78 -10.02 5.35
CA PRO A 241 10.23 -11.27 4.85
C PRO A 241 9.17 -11.07 3.76
N GLU A 242 9.16 -11.97 2.79
CA GLU A 242 8.15 -12.01 1.71
C GLU A 242 6.71 -12.09 2.25
N ALA A 243 6.53 -12.76 3.40
CA ALA A 243 5.25 -12.82 4.09
C ALA A 243 4.68 -11.43 4.44
N TYR A 244 5.52 -10.42 4.61
CA TYR A 244 5.15 -9.04 4.97
C TYR A 244 5.37 -8.03 3.84
N GLY A 245 5.60 -8.49 2.61
CA GLY A 245 5.72 -7.65 1.42
C GLY A 245 7.13 -7.57 0.83
N GLY A 246 8.06 -8.36 1.34
CA GLY A 246 9.40 -8.55 0.78
C GLY A 246 10.25 -7.29 0.66
N GLU A 247 11.24 -7.32 -0.22
CA GLU A 247 12.21 -6.23 -0.41
C GLU A 247 11.55 -4.86 -0.68
N ALA A 248 10.43 -4.82 -1.40
CA ALA A 248 9.74 -3.56 -1.71
C ALA A 248 9.21 -2.88 -0.45
N MET A 249 8.51 -3.63 0.41
CA MET A 249 8.04 -3.11 1.69
C MET A 249 9.21 -2.84 2.63
N GLY A 250 10.23 -3.71 2.63
CA GLY A 250 11.46 -3.53 3.39
C GLY A 250 12.17 -2.22 3.04
N ALA A 251 12.26 -1.85 1.76
CA ALA A 251 12.84 -0.59 1.32
C ALA A 251 12.08 0.62 1.89
N VAL A 252 10.74 0.58 1.84
CA VAL A 252 9.89 1.66 2.33
C VAL A 252 9.98 1.79 3.86
N LEU A 253 9.91 0.67 4.58
CA LEU A 253 9.93 0.68 6.05
C LEU A 253 11.33 0.99 6.60
N ALA A 254 12.39 0.40 6.02
CA ALA A 254 13.77 0.67 6.46
C ALA A 254 14.15 2.15 6.21
N SER A 255 13.82 2.69 5.03
CA SER A 255 14.04 4.11 4.75
C SER A 255 13.19 5.01 5.65
N GLY A 256 11.93 4.65 5.88
CA GLY A 256 11.04 5.41 6.77
C GLY A 256 11.50 5.37 8.23
N GLY A 257 11.95 4.20 8.72
CA GLY A 257 12.54 4.06 10.06
C GLY A 257 13.81 4.88 10.23
N GLY A 258 14.74 4.79 9.25
CA GLY A 258 15.95 5.63 9.23
C GLY A 258 15.64 7.12 9.17
N ALA A 259 14.70 7.53 8.29
CA ALA A 259 14.29 8.94 8.16
C ALA A 259 13.67 9.53 9.43
N LEU A 260 13.14 8.68 10.31
CA LEU A 260 12.54 9.07 11.60
C LEU A 260 13.47 8.83 12.79
N GLY A 261 14.58 8.12 12.63
CA GLY A 261 15.49 7.73 13.70
C GLY A 261 14.88 6.71 14.66
N VAL A 262 14.09 5.74 14.16
CA VAL A 262 13.39 4.74 14.98
C VAL A 262 13.55 3.32 14.46
N LEU A 263 13.47 2.36 15.40
CA LEU A 263 13.43 0.94 15.10
C LEU A 263 12.01 0.47 14.80
N LEU A 264 11.81 -0.10 13.63
CA LEU A 264 10.59 -0.75 13.17
C LEU A 264 10.82 -2.27 13.06
N GLY A 265 9.77 -3.02 12.77
CA GLY A 265 9.87 -4.48 12.72
C GLY A 265 9.81 -5.12 14.11
N GLY A 266 10.61 -6.16 14.33
CA GLY A 266 10.55 -6.94 15.57
C GLY A 266 9.31 -7.81 15.68
N PRO A 267 9.16 -8.55 16.80
CA PRO A 267 8.09 -9.53 16.97
C PRO A 267 6.70 -8.91 16.93
N LEU A 268 5.74 -9.66 16.37
CA LEU A 268 4.30 -9.34 16.41
C LEU A 268 3.58 -10.38 17.26
N PRO A 269 2.51 -9.99 17.99
CA PRO A 269 1.65 -10.96 18.65
C PRO A 269 0.98 -11.86 17.60
N GLY A 270 1.14 -13.17 17.77
CA GLY A 270 0.52 -14.19 16.91
C GLY A 270 -0.89 -14.56 17.35
N TYR A 271 -1.69 -15.11 16.43
CA TYR A 271 -2.94 -15.77 16.76
C TYR A 271 -2.61 -17.10 17.51
N GLY A 272 -2.75 -17.13 18.80
CA GLY A 272 -2.44 -18.31 19.62
C GLY A 272 -1.40 -18.07 20.72
N GLY A 273 -0.94 -16.81 20.87
CA GLY A 273 -0.10 -16.39 21.98
C GLY A 273 1.41 -16.47 21.73
N GLU A 274 1.87 -17.19 20.70
CA GLU A 274 3.30 -17.18 20.34
C GLU A 274 3.62 -15.99 19.45
N PRO A 275 4.66 -15.18 19.78
CA PRO A 275 5.05 -14.05 18.95
C PRO A 275 5.66 -14.53 17.63
N VAL A 276 5.23 -13.93 16.54
CA VAL A 276 5.83 -14.15 15.22
C VAL A 276 7.09 -13.30 15.10
N ALA A 277 8.23 -13.96 14.98
CA ALA A 277 9.52 -13.29 14.81
C ALA A 277 9.60 -12.57 13.47
N ARG A 278 10.04 -11.31 13.50
CA ARG A 278 10.37 -10.50 12.32
C ARG A 278 11.70 -9.78 12.58
N PRO A 279 12.49 -9.48 11.54
CA PRO A 279 13.70 -8.68 11.71
C PRO A 279 13.34 -7.26 12.16
N GLU A 280 14.23 -6.65 12.91
CA GLU A 280 14.20 -5.22 13.17
C GLU A 280 14.84 -4.48 12.00
N ILE A 281 14.26 -3.33 11.66
CA ILE A 281 14.71 -2.45 10.57
C ILE A 281 14.58 -0.99 11.00
N GLY A 282 15.37 -0.10 10.41
CA GLY A 282 15.54 1.27 10.86
C GLY A 282 16.78 1.40 11.74
N ILE A 283 16.92 2.54 12.39
CA ILE A 283 18.06 2.88 13.27
C ILE A 283 17.58 3.83 14.36
N GLY A 284 18.22 3.82 15.51
CA GLY A 284 17.92 4.71 16.63
C GLY A 284 17.18 4.02 17.75
N GLU A 285 16.19 4.70 18.32
CA GLU A 285 15.51 4.26 19.54
C GLU A 285 14.21 3.49 19.26
N ALA A 286 13.72 2.81 20.30
CA ALA A 286 12.39 2.20 20.24
C ALA A 286 11.32 3.27 20.01
N VAL A 287 10.26 2.91 19.26
CA VAL A 287 9.19 3.85 18.93
C VAL A 287 8.44 4.27 20.19
N GLU A 288 8.35 5.57 20.42
CA GLU A 288 7.49 6.18 21.42
C GLU A 288 6.26 6.83 20.75
N ALA A 289 5.20 7.06 21.55
CA ALA A 289 3.95 7.63 21.01
C ALA A 289 4.13 9.04 20.42
N GLU A 290 5.12 9.78 20.93
CA GLU A 290 5.48 11.14 20.53
C GLU A 290 5.99 11.22 19.09
N ILE A 291 6.50 10.12 18.53
CA ILE A 291 7.02 10.10 17.16
C ILE A 291 5.91 9.93 16.08
N LEU A 292 4.71 9.50 16.47
CA LEU A 292 3.59 9.30 15.54
C LEU A 292 3.27 10.53 14.69
N PRO A 293 3.20 11.78 15.25
CA PRO A 293 3.02 12.98 14.42
C PRO A 293 4.15 13.23 13.43
N SER A 294 5.39 12.89 13.79
CA SER A 294 6.55 13.00 12.89
C SER A 294 6.45 12.03 11.71
N ALA A 295 5.96 10.81 11.95
CA ALA A 295 5.70 9.84 10.89
C ALA A 295 4.61 10.33 9.93
N VAL A 296 3.53 10.92 10.43
CA VAL A 296 2.51 11.58 9.60
C VAL A 296 3.13 12.73 8.80
N GLY A 297 3.95 13.56 9.44
CA GLY A 297 4.67 14.66 8.80
C GLY A 297 5.60 14.19 7.69
N LEU A 298 6.30 13.05 7.87
CA LEU A 298 7.15 12.45 6.86
C LEU A 298 6.35 12.09 5.59
N VAL A 299 5.20 11.43 5.76
CA VAL A 299 4.32 11.05 4.64
C VAL A 299 3.80 12.30 3.91
N TRP A 300 3.38 13.35 4.64
CA TRP A 300 2.92 14.60 4.02
C TRP A 300 4.02 15.31 3.23
N ARG A 301 5.22 15.42 3.77
CA ARG A 301 6.36 16.01 3.08
C ARG A 301 6.71 15.23 1.81
N ALA A 302 6.72 13.90 1.89
CA ALA A 302 6.93 13.05 0.73
C ALA A 302 5.81 13.24 -0.32
N LEU A 303 4.55 13.37 0.09
CA LEU A 303 3.43 13.64 -0.82
C LEU A 303 3.61 14.98 -1.55
N VAL A 304 4.00 16.04 -0.84
CA VAL A 304 4.30 17.34 -1.46
C VAL A 304 5.44 17.21 -2.48
N LEU A 305 6.50 16.48 -2.15
CA LEU A 305 7.61 16.21 -3.09
C LEU A 305 7.10 15.51 -4.36
N TRP A 306 6.24 14.51 -4.23
CA TRP A 306 5.66 13.81 -5.39
C TRP A 306 4.76 14.72 -6.23
N LEU A 307 3.96 15.57 -5.61
CA LEU A 307 3.13 16.56 -6.32
C LEU A 307 3.97 17.57 -7.09
N LEU A 308 5.11 18.02 -6.51
CA LEU A 308 6.08 18.87 -7.19
C LEU A 308 6.71 18.17 -8.39
N LEU A 309 7.08 16.89 -8.26
CA LEU A 309 7.61 16.10 -9.38
C LEU A 309 6.58 15.95 -10.51
N VAL A 310 5.33 15.64 -10.18
CA VAL A 310 4.25 15.56 -11.17
C VAL A 310 4.00 16.93 -11.82
N LEU A 311 4.09 18.02 -11.07
CA LEU A 311 3.99 19.38 -11.63
C LEU A 311 5.12 19.65 -12.63
N LEU A 312 6.36 19.38 -12.26
CA LEU A 312 7.52 19.57 -13.14
C LEU A 312 7.42 18.74 -14.42
N LEU A 313 7.00 17.48 -14.31
CA LEU A 313 6.74 16.62 -15.48
C LEU A 313 5.61 17.17 -16.35
N SER A 314 4.57 17.72 -15.74
CA SER A 314 3.45 18.33 -16.48
C SER A 314 3.88 19.60 -17.22
N LEU A 315 4.75 20.41 -16.61
CA LEU A 315 5.31 21.61 -17.25
C LEU A 315 6.30 21.26 -18.37
N ALA A 316 7.14 20.25 -18.17
CA ALA A 316 8.09 19.77 -19.18
C ALA A 316 7.37 19.26 -20.45
N ASN A 317 6.22 18.62 -20.31
CA ASN A 317 5.40 18.18 -21.44
C ASN A 317 4.61 19.32 -22.12
N TRP A 318 4.63 20.52 -21.55
CA TRP A 318 3.98 21.73 -22.10
C TRP A 318 4.98 22.64 -22.81
N ALA A 319 6.28 22.49 -22.50
CA ALA A 319 7.34 23.21 -23.21
C ALA A 319 7.47 22.62 -24.62
N PRO A 320 7.43 23.44 -25.70
CA PRO A 320 7.54 22.99 -27.09
C PRO A 320 8.90 22.37 -27.41
#